data_7c1cd71f0b93a471cf52e2ebc3ea785f
#
_entry.id   7c1cd71f0b93a471cf52e2ebc3ea785f
#
_cell.length_a   1.000
_cell.length_b   1.000
_cell.length_c   1.000
_cell.angle_alpha   90.00
_cell.angle_beta   90.00
_cell.angle_gamma   90.00
#
_symmetry.space_group_name_H-M   'P 1'
#
loop_
_entity.id
_entity.type
_entity.pdbx_description
1 polymer ?
#
loop_
_entity_poly.entity_id
_entity_poly.type
_entity_poly.pdbx_seq_one_letter_code
_entity_poly.pdbx_strand_id
1 'polypeptide(L)'
;MRGTSEAERAAARDRVGDLVPLFTEVGDAKRVRVAHTPGSLAERAFRRSWAALCRGEAVESVARRESARAVAAARLGGLDVGTLLRAGLPKDEVVRVLRRSFDAVAEPVPESLRSRLREFLVPEPEEPEGSLPVPDFVQRLARQPRAGCTRPGRPRLVLEPPENHAEHCMTVAVYAVLLSEEFGAEPGRVFLAGLVHHLHNAGMPDSGFTGEAMLGDKLGAVMDRYREEALTELEASGGAELRRAAEREIREIETADGPTGRAFHAADVLDRVLQMHHYAREASFTVDQALEEMDLVHDGPVKSFHESVLARANLTPANDGYGR
;
A
#
# COMPACT_ATOMS: atom_id res chain seq x y z
N MET A 1 14.38 -35.53 3.03
CA MET A 1 13.77 -34.21 3.30
C MET A 1 14.11 -33.84 4.74
N ARG A 2 15.03 -32.91 4.95
CA ARG A 2 15.38 -32.44 6.30
C ARG A 2 14.32 -31.40 6.70
N GLY A 3 13.57 -31.68 7.77
CA GLY A 3 12.61 -30.74 8.32
C GLY A 3 13.35 -29.50 8.86
N THR A 4 12.91 -28.33 8.49
CA THR A 4 13.35 -27.05 9.09
C THR A 4 13.15 -27.12 10.60
N SER A 5 14.18 -26.76 11.36
CA SER A 5 14.16 -26.81 12.82
C SER A 5 13.14 -25.81 13.38
N GLU A 6 12.66 -26.09 14.59
CA GLU A 6 11.72 -25.20 15.31
C GLU A 6 12.33 -23.79 15.53
N ALA A 7 13.66 -23.71 15.64
CA ALA A 7 14.41 -22.46 15.71
C ALA A 7 14.41 -21.67 14.39
N GLU A 8 14.47 -22.35 13.22
CA GLU A 8 14.35 -21.71 11.90
C GLU A 8 12.91 -21.21 11.66
N ARG A 9 11.90 -21.93 12.17
CA ARG A 9 10.49 -21.48 12.13
C ARG A 9 10.24 -20.33 13.12
N ALA A 10 10.91 -20.29 14.26
CA ALA A 10 10.83 -19.19 15.21
C ALA A 10 11.55 -17.93 14.66
N ALA A 11 12.72 -18.10 14.01
CA ALA A 11 13.43 -16.98 13.35
C ALA A 11 12.67 -16.42 12.13
N ALA A 12 11.89 -17.26 11.42
CA ALA A 12 10.99 -16.81 10.36
C ALA A 12 9.74 -16.07 10.90
N ARG A 13 9.46 -16.17 12.22
CA ARG A 13 8.23 -15.61 12.83
C ARG A 13 8.27 -14.11 13.09
N ASP A 14 9.41 -13.44 12.98
CA ASP A 14 9.55 -12.06 13.47
C ASP A 14 9.81 -10.98 12.41
N ARG A 15 9.94 -11.37 11.13
CA ARG A 15 10.27 -10.41 10.05
C ARG A 15 9.22 -9.33 9.82
N VAL A 16 7.94 -9.61 10.10
CA VAL A 16 6.89 -8.59 9.99
C VAL A 16 7.12 -7.47 11.00
N GLY A 17 7.49 -7.82 12.23
CA GLY A 17 7.82 -6.85 13.28
C GLY A 17 9.03 -5.98 12.91
N ASP A 18 10.07 -6.60 12.37
CA ASP A 18 11.31 -5.91 11.96
C ASP A 18 11.06 -4.87 10.85
N LEU A 19 10.06 -5.10 10.00
CA LEU A 19 9.68 -4.18 8.92
C LEU A 19 8.83 -2.98 9.39
N VAL A 20 8.24 -3.01 10.58
CA VAL A 20 7.34 -1.95 11.08
C VAL A 20 7.97 -0.55 11.07
N PRO A 21 9.23 -0.35 11.50
CA PRO A 21 9.88 0.97 11.40
C PRO A 21 9.97 1.47 9.95
N LEU A 22 10.35 0.59 9.01
CA LEU A 22 10.41 0.93 7.59
C LEU A 22 9.03 1.26 7.04
N PHE A 23 8.00 0.48 7.36
CA PHE A 23 6.62 0.75 6.95
C PHE A 23 6.13 2.11 7.47
N THR A 24 6.46 2.46 8.70
CA THR A 24 6.11 3.76 9.27
C THR A 24 6.72 4.90 8.45
N GLU A 25 8.00 4.81 8.09
CA GLU A 25 8.67 5.83 7.27
C GLU A 25 8.16 5.86 5.82
N VAL A 26 7.95 4.71 5.20
CA VAL A 26 7.37 4.63 3.84
C VAL A 26 5.94 5.17 3.82
N GLY A 27 5.16 4.93 4.87
CA GLY A 27 3.81 5.46 5.04
C GLY A 27 3.74 6.99 5.05
N ASP A 28 4.82 7.69 5.38
CA ASP A 28 4.89 9.15 5.31
C ASP A 28 4.73 9.69 3.88
N ALA A 29 4.93 8.86 2.85
CA ALA A 29 4.67 9.22 1.45
C ALA A 29 3.23 9.72 1.20
N LYS A 30 2.26 9.32 2.01
CA LYS A 30 0.88 9.81 1.97
C LYS A 30 0.75 11.28 2.37
N ARG A 31 1.68 11.79 3.15
CA ARG A 31 1.67 13.15 3.74
C ARG A 31 2.67 14.09 3.11
N VAL A 32 3.74 13.56 2.53
CA VAL A 32 4.76 14.37 1.87
C VAL A 32 4.23 14.93 0.56
N ARG A 33 4.21 16.25 0.43
CA ARG A 33 3.80 17.01 -0.75
C ARG A 33 4.93 17.95 -1.19
N VAL A 34 4.94 18.29 -2.47
CA VAL A 34 5.91 19.24 -3.03
C VAL A 34 5.17 20.41 -3.68
N ALA A 35 5.77 21.62 -3.65
CA ALA A 35 5.09 22.84 -4.05
C ALA A 35 4.71 22.91 -5.55
N HIS A 36 5.44 22.20 -6.40
CA HIS A 36 5.31 22.30 -7.86
C HIS A 36 4.48 21.18 -8.50
N THR A 37 4.00 20.22 -7.70
CA THR A 37 3.23 19.09 -8.21
C THR A 37 2.11 18.75 -7.23
N PRO A 38 0.84 18.65 -7.66
CA PRO A 38 -0.27 18.31 -6.79
C PRO A 38 -0.19 16.85 -6.31
N GLY A 39 -0.88 16.57 -5.21
CA GLY A 39 -0.94 15.23 -4.60
C GLY A 39 0.27 14.89 -3.73
N SER A 40 0.14 13.82 -2.99
CA SER A 40 1.23 13.27 -2.18
C SER A 40 2.20 12.43 -3.02
N LEU A 41 3.34 12.04 -2.43
CA LEU A 41 4.27 11.11 -3.10
C LEU A 41 3.58 9.79 -3.45
N ALA A 42 2.76 9.25 -2.55
CA ALA A 42 2.03 8.00 -2.76
C ALA A 42 1.00 8.13 -3.89
N GLU A 43 0.21 9.22 -3.93
CA GLU A 43 -0.74 9.49 -5.01
C GLU A 43 -0.04 9.58 -6.37
N ARG A 44 1.07 10.30 -6.45
CA ARG A 44 1.86 10.42 -7.69
C ARG A 44 2.43 9.07 -8.13
N ALA A 45 2.93 8.26 -7.18
CA ALA A 45 3.42 6.91 -7.47
C ALA A 45 2.30 5.99 -7.98
N PHE A 46 1.09 6.10 -7.43
CA PHE A 46 -0.10 5.38 -7.91
C PHE A 46 -0.40 5.72 -9.39
N ARG A 47 -0.42 7.00 -9.73
CA ARG A 47 -0.66 7.46 -11.10
C ARG A 47 0.42 6.97 -12.07
N ARG A 48 1.71 7.06 -11.68
CA ARG A 48 2.82 6.55 -12.49
C ARG A 48 2.75 5.05 -12.71
N SER A 49 2.38 4.30 -11.67
CA SER A 49 2.22 2.86 -11.75
C SER A 49 1.19 2.48 -12.81
N TRP A 50 0.01 3.08 -12.76
CA TRP A 50 -1.04 2.83 -13.73
C TRP A 50 -0.64 3.27 -15.14
N ALA A 51 0.00 4.42 -15.29
CA ALA A 51 0.49 4.87 -16.59
C ALA A 51 1.51 3.89 -17.21
N ALA A 52 2.44 3.37 -16.41
CA ALA A 52 3.42 2.39 -16.84
C ALA A 52 2.76 1.06 -17.25
N LEU A 53 1.83 0.56 -16.44
CA LEU A 53 1.09 -0.67 -16.72
C LEU A 53 0.23 -0.53 -18.00
N CYS A 54 -0.45 0.59 -18.19
CA CYS A 54 -1.23 0.83 -19.41
C CYS A 54 -0.39 0.98 -20.68
N ARG A 55 0.90 1.36 -20.55
CA ARG A 55 1.86 1.33 -21.66
C ARG A 55 2.44 -0.06 -21.95
N GLY A 56 2.03 -1.09 -21.19
CA GLY A 56 2.47 -2.46 -21.37
C GLY A 56 3.79 -2.81 -20.65
N GLU A 57 4.24 -1.98 -19.69
CA GLU A 57 5.37 -2.37 -18.87
C GLU A 57 5.02 -3.59 -18.01
N ALA A 58 6.00 -4.50 -17.83
CA ALA A 58 5.80 -5.68 -17.01
C ALA A 58 5.48 -5.31 -15.56
N VAL A 59 4.42 -5.90 -14.99
CA VAL A 59 3.96 -5.64 -13.62
C VAL A 59 5.10 -5.78 -12.61
N GLU A 60 5.94 -6.81 -12.76
CA GLU A 60 7.11 -7.05 -11.90
C GLU A 60 8.12 -5.91 -11.92
N SER A 61 8.38 -5.32 -13.11
CA SER A 61 9.31 -4.20 -13.26
C SER A 61 8.76 -2.93 -12.60
N VAL A 62 7.47 -2.66 -12.79
CA VAL A 62 6.78 -1.52 -12.15
C VAL A 62 6.80 -1.68 -10.64
N ALA A 63 6.46 -2.89 -10.12
CA ALA A 63 6.44 -3.20 -8.71
C ALA A 63 7.79 -2.93 -8.04
N ARG A 64 8.87 -3.45 -8.62
CA ARG A 64 10.23 -3.26 -8.07
C ARG A 64 10.67 -1.82 -8.14
N ARG A 65 10.45 -1.14 -9.26
CA ARG A 65 10.83 0.26 -9.45
C ARG A 65 10.13 1.18 -8.47
N GLU A 66 8.82 1.09 -8.36
CA GLU A 66 8.06 1.98 -7.49
C GLU A 66 8.29 1.65 -6.01
N SER A 67 8.49 0.38 -5.64
CA SER A 67 8.88 0.02 -4.27
C SER A 67 10.28 0.51 -3.91
N ALA A 68 11.26 0.39 -4.81
CA ALA A 68 12.61 0.93 -4.59
C ALA A 68 12.58 2.45 -4.40
N ARG A 69 11.80 3.16 -5.22
CA ARG A 69 11.60 4.62 -5.09
C ARG A 69 10.92 4.99 -3.78
N ALA A 70 9.89 4.25 -3.35
CA ALA A 70 9.19 4.50 -2.10
C ALA A 70 10.13 4.34 -0.89
N VAL A 71 10.94 3.28 -0.87
CA VAL A 71 11.95 3.06 0.19
C VAL A 71 13.01 4.16 0.18
N ALA A 72 13.52 4.57 -0.99
CA ALA A 72 14.49 5.68 -1.07
C ALA A 72 13.85 7.02 -0.63
N ALA A 73 12.57 7.25 -0.94
CA ALA A 73 11.85 8.47 -0.56
C ALA A 73 11.59 8.57 0.95
N ALA A 74 11.64 7.47 1.71
CA ALA A 74 11.43 7.46 3.15
C ALA A 74 12.34 8.47 3.88
N ARG A 75 13.57 8.68 3.40
CA ARG A 75 14.52 9.67 3.96
C ARG A 75 14.68 10.92 3.09
N LEU A 76 14.40 10.83 1.78
CA LEU A 76 14.55 11.96 0.85
C LEU A 76 13.27 12.80 0.76
N GLY A 77 12.13 12.25 1.14
CA GLY A 77 10.85 12.92 0.95
C GLY A 77 10.66 13.33 -0.51
N GLY A 78 10.43 14.61 -0.77
CA GLY A 78 10.24 15.16 -2.10
C GLY A 78 11.50 15.43 -2.92
N LEU A 79 12.68 15.07 -2.43
CA LEU A 79 13.94 15.19 -3.18
C LEU A 79 14.09 14.04 -4.19
N ASP A 80 13.28 14.07 -5.25
CA ASP A 80 13.28 13.09 -6.33
C ASP A 80 14.43 13.28 -7.33
N VAL A 81 14.57 12.35 -8.26
CA VAL A 81 15.58 12.39 -9.31
C VAL A 81 15.53 13.70 -10.11
N GLY A 82 14.32 14.14 -10.48
CA GLY A 82 14.13 15.37 -11.26
C GLY A 82 14.62 16.60 -10.48
N THR A 83 14.30 16.66 -9.20
CA THR A 83 14.75 17.75 -8.31
C THR A 83 16.28 17.77 -8.17
N LEU A 84 16.89 16.61 -7.93
CA LEU A 84 18.36 16.52 -7.79
C LEU A 84 19.10 16.87 -9.08
N LEU A 85 18.60 16.42 -10.23
CA LEU A 85 19.16 16.79 -11.55
C LEU A 85 19.03 18.29 -11.83
N ARG A 86 17.86 18.89 -11.55
CA ARG A 86 17.65 20.34 -11.68
C ARG A 86 18.56 21.15 -10.73
N ALA A 87 18.90 20.59 -9.58
CA ALA A 87 19.88 21.20 -8.66
C ALA A 87 21.32 21.08 -9.16
N GLY A 88 21.56 20.43 -10.31
CA GLY A 88 22.87 20.32 -10.94
C GLY A 88 23.70 19.10 -10.52
N LEU A 89 23.11 18.14 -9.81
CA LEU A 89 23.84 16.93 -9.45
C LEU A 89 24.07 16.06 -10.70
N PRO A 90 25.29 15.52 -10.89
CA PRO A 90 25.56 14.53 -11.93
C PRO A 90 24.73 13.25 -11.71
N LYS A 91 24.41 12.53 -12.79
CA LYS A 91 23.57 11.31 -12.73
C LYS A 91 24.11 10.25 -11.76
N ASP A 92 25.42 10.07 -11.71
CA ASP A 92 26.07 9.12 -10.81
C ASP A 92 25.94 9.55 -9.33
N GLU A 93 26.00 10.86 -9.05
CA GLU A 93 25.72 11.39 -7.72
C GLU A 93 24.27 11.19 -7.32
N VAL A 94 23.33 11.43 -8.23
CA VAL A 94 21.90 11.15 -7.97
C VAL A 94 21.70 9.70 -7.57
N VAL A 95 22.28 8.75 -8.31
CA VAL A 95 22.20 7.31 -7.95
C VAL A 95 22.81 7.04 -6.57
N ARG A 96 23.96 7.67 -6.27
CA ARG A 96 24.58 7.54 -4.94
C ARG A 96 23.69 8.04 -3.81
N VAL A 97 23.02 9.16 -4.02
CA VAL A 97 22.06 9.72 -3.03
C VAL A 97 20.87 8.79 -2.83
N LEU A 98 20.26 8.32 -3.93
CA LEU A 98 19.13 7.37 -3.85
C LEU A 98 19.51 6.09 -3.12
N ARG A 99 20.66 5.49 -3.47
CA ARG A 99 21.14 4.26 -2.84
C ARG A 99 21.51 4.47 -1.38
N ARG A 100 22.11 5.60 -1.01
CA ARG A 100 22.39 5.92 0.39
C ARG A 100 21.11 6.01 1.21
N SER A 101 20.09 6.66 0.68
CA SER A 101 18.79 6.76 1.38
C SER A 101 18.12 5.40 1.51
N PHE A 102 18.08 4.63 0.44
CA PHE A 102 17.55 3.27 0.43
C PHE A 102 18.28 2.37 1.45
N ASP A 103 19.61 2.34 1.39
CA ASP A 103 20.43 1.48 2.25
C ASP A 103 20.30 1.86 3.74
N ALA A 104 19.97 3.12 4.05
CA ALA A 104 19.78 3.60 5.42
C ALA A 104 18.53 3.04 6.11
N VAL A 105 17.54 2.53 5.37
CA VAL A 105 16.26 2.04 5.91
C VAL A 105 15.94 0.61 5.49
N ALA A 106 16.56 0.08 4.45
CA ALA A 106 16.23 -1.20 3.85
C ALA A 106 16.86 -2.42 4.55
N GLU A 107 17.59 -2.23 5.64
CA GLU A 107 18.24 -3.33 6.37
C GLU A 107 17.27 -4.47 6.74
N PRO A 108 16.03 -4.19 7.22
CA PRO A 108 15.08 -5.24 7.57
C PRO A 108 14.54 -6.04 6.35
N VAL A 109 14.69 -5.50 5.14
CA VAL A 109 14.24 -6.18 3.91
C VAL A 109 15.16 -7.37 3.61
N PRO A 110 14.62 -8.57 3.29
CA PRO A 110 15.44 -9.73 2.91
C PRO A 110 16.46 -9.38 1.81
N GLU A 111 17.70 -9.84 1.98
CA GLU A 111 18.83 -9.47 1.11
C GLU A 111 18.55 -9.73 -0.38
N SER A 112 17.88 -10.84 -0.70
CA SER A 112 17.51 -11.21 -2.07
C SER A 112 16.56 -10.19 -2.71
N LEU A 113 15.56 -9.71 -1.96
CA LEU A 113 14.63 -8.68 -2.42
C LEU A 113 15.31 -7.30 -2.43
N ARG A 114 16.03 -6.97 -1.36
CA ARG A 114 16.77 -5.70 -1.21
C ARG A 114 17.72 -5.45 -2.38
N SER A 115 18.54 -6.43 -2.74
CA SER A 115 19.45 -6.34 -3.88
C SER A 115 18.70 -6.09 -5.19
N ARG A 116 17.63 -6.83 -5.45
CA ARG A 116 16.80 -6.66 -6.65
C ARG A 116 16.11 -5.29 -6.72
N LEU A 117 15.60 -4.77 -5.60
CA LEU A 117 15.02 -3.43 -5.54
C LEU A 117 16.08 -2.35 -5.82
N ARG A 118 17.25 -2.50 -5.22
CA ARG A 118 18.35 -1.53 -5.33
C ARG A 118 18.83 -1.33 -6.78
N GLU A 119 18.70 -2.32 -7.66
CA GLU A 119 19.02 -2.24 -9.09
C GLU A 119 18.11 -1.25 -9.83
N PHE A 120 16.89 -1.03 -9.37
CA PHE A 120 15.93 -0.09 -9.96
C PHE A 120 16.13 1.38 -9.52
N LEU A 121 17.11 1.68 -8.68
CA LEU A 121 17.49 3.05 -8.34
C LEU A 121 18.39 3.62 -9.43
N VAL A 122 17.76 4.15 -10.47
CA VAL A 122 18.39 4.70 -11.68
C VAL A 122 18.13 6.21 -11.79
N PRO A 123 18.99 6.97 -12.49
CA PRO A 123 18.90 8.43 -12.56
C PRO A 123 17.94 8.91 -13.65
N GLU A 124 16.82 8.22 -13.80
CA GLU A 124 15.78 8.59 -14.75
C GLU A 124 14.73 9.46 -14.04
N PRO A 125 14.53 10.70 -14.49
CA PRO A 125 13.52 11.58 -13.91
C PRO A 125 12.12 11.00 -14.12
N GLU A 126 11.23 11.31 -13.19
CA GLU A 126 9.82 11.01 -13.35
C GLU A 126 9.24 11.83 -14.50
N GLU A 127 8.37 11.23 -15.31
CA GLU A 127 7.64 11.99 -16.32
C GLU A 127 6.76 13.05 -15.66
N PRO A 128 6.61 14.24 -16.27
CA PRO A 128 5.76 15.29 -15.73
C PRO A 128 4.33 14.79 -15.53
N GLU A 129 3.73 15.16 -14.41
CA GLU A 129 2.34 14.84 -14.12
C GLU A 129 1.42 15.54 -15.15
N GLY A 130 0.42 14.81 -15.65
CA GLY A 130 -0.48 15.29 -16.70
C GLY A 130 -0.04 14.93 -18.13
N SER A 131 1.23 14.52 -18.35
CA SER A 131 1.67 13.96 -19.63
C SER A 131 1.36 12.46 -19.77
N LEU A 132 1.00 11.81 -18.66
CA LEU A 132 0.75 10.38 -18.60
C LEU A 132 -0.73 10.09 -18.85
N PRO A 133 -1.08 9.39 -19.94
CA PRO A 133 -2.44 8.90 -20.11
C PRO A 133 -2.70 7.79 -19.07
N VAL A 134 -3.70 8.01 -18.24
CA VAL A 134 -4.17 7.03 -17.26
C VAL A 134 -5.68 6.87 -17.40
N PRO A 135 -6.26 5.69 -17.10
CA PRO A 135 -7.70 5.52 -17.04
C PRO A 135 -8.36 6.50 -16.07
N ASP A 136 -9.59 6.91 -16.35
CA ASP A 136 -10.28 7.91 -15.53
C ASP A 136 -10.51 7.43 -14.08
N PHE A 137 -10.64 6.13 -13.85
CA PHE A 137 -10.76 5.60 -12.50
C PHE A 137 -9.57 5.96 -11.60
N VAL A 138 -8.37 6.11 -12.15
CA VAL A 138 -7.16 6.50 -11.40
C VAL A 138 -7.34 7.89 -10.80
N GLN A 139 -7.89 8.82 -11.58
CA GLN A 139 -8.18 10.17 -11.11
C GLN A 139 -9.32 10.19 -10.07
N ARG A 140 -10.34 9.33 -10.27
CA ARG A 140 -11.45 9.23 -9.31
C ARG A 140 -10.98 8.67 -7.97
N LEU A 141 -10.14 7.62 -7.95
CA LEU A 141 -9.55 7.08 -6.72
C LEU A 141 -8.65 8.10 -6.00
N ALA A 142 -7.90 8.91 -6.74
CA ALA A 142 -7.09 9.98 -6.17
C ALA A 142 -7.91 11.13 -5.56
N ARG A 143 -9.17 11.29 -5.97
CA ARG A 143 -10.11 12.28 -5.42
C ARG A 143 -11.06 11.72 -4.36
N GLN A 144 -11.22 10.41 -4.32
CA GLN A 144 -12.13 9.73 -3.39
C GLN A 144 -11.47 9.61 -2.01
N PRO A 145 -11.92 10.37 -1.00
CA PRO A 145 -11.40 10.24 0.34
C PRO A 145 -11.84 8.91 0.96
N ARG A 146 -11.01 8.37 1.84
CA ARG A 146 -11.34 7.22 2.68
C ARG A 146 -12.39 7.63 3.72
N ALA A 147 -13.33 6.72 4.02
CA ALA A 147 -14.40 6.96 4.98
C ALA A 147 -13.91 7.18 6.42
N GLY A 148 -12.68 6.81 6.72
CA GLY A 148 -12.20 6.71 8.09
C GLY A 148 -12.79 5.50 8.82
N CYS A 149 -12.74 5.50 10.17
CA CYS A 149 -13.32 4.44 10.96
C CYS A 149 -14.81 4.72 11.19
N THR A 150 -15.67 3.74 10.92
CA THR A 150 -17.11 3.85 11.10
C THR A 150 -17.67 2.65 11.87
N ARG A 151 -18.57 2.91 12.83
CA ARG A 151 -19.27 1.88 13.58
C ARG A 151 -20.69 2.37 13.92
N PRO A 152 -21.74 1.53 13.81
CA PRO A 152 -23.10 1.91 14.21
C PRO A 152 -23.16 2.44 15.64
N GLY A 153 -23.83 3.59 15.84
CA GLY A 153 -23.96 4.23 17.15
C GLY A 153 -22.73 4.98 17.66
N ARG A 154 -21.66 5.09 16.86
CA ARG A 154 -20.48 5.87 17.17
C ARG A 154 -20.26 6.98 16.14
N PRO A 155 -19.64 8.13 16.52
CA PRO A 155 -19.24 9.14 15.57
C PRO A 155 -18.23 8.58 14.56
N ARG A 156 -18.31 9.06 13.32
CA ARG A 156 -17.30 8.77 12.28
C ARG A 156 -15.98 9.42 12.67
N LEU A 157 -14.89 8.65 12.63
CA LEU A 157 -13.54 9.18 12.78
C LEU A 157 -12.91 9.38 11.39
N VAL A 158 -12.90 10.61 10.94
CA VAL A 158 -12.19 11.04 9.74
C VAL A 158 -10.98 11.83 10.20
N LEU A 159 -9.81 11.40 9.76
CA LEU A 159 -8.55 11.99 10.16
C LEU A 159 -8.14 13.07 9.17
N GLU A 160 -7.47 14.12 9.66
CA GLU A 160 -6.98 15.21 8.83
C GLU A 160 -5.44 15.19 8.75
N PRO A 161 -4.87 15.39 7.57
CA PRO A 161 -5.53 15.46 6.27
C PRO A 161 -6.15 14.11 5.87
N PRO A 162 -7.30 14.11 5.16
CA PRO A 162 -7.94 12.86 4.75
C PRO A 162 -7.06 12.11 3.76
N GLU A 163 -6.92 10.81 3.97
CA GLU A 163 -6.31 9.89 3.03
C GLU A 163 -7.27 9.65 1.85
N ASN A 164 -6.75 9.55 0.63
CA ASN A 164 -7.51 9.09 -0.52
C ASN A 164 -7.19 7.62 -0.90
N HIS A 165 -8.03 7.03 -1.77
CA HIS A 165 -7.84 5.64 -2.16
C HIS A 165 -6.54 5.38 -2.93
N ALA A 166 -6.05 6.33 -3.73
CA ALA A 166 -4.78 6.19 -4.44
C ALA A 166 -3.59 6.09 -3.48
N GLU A 167 -3.59 6.93 -2.43
CA GLU A 167 -2.56 6.91 -1.38
C GLU A 167 -2.54 5.57 -0.64
N HIS A 168 -3.71 5.09 -0.23
CA HIS A 168 -3.86 3.80 0.42
C HIS A 168 -3.43 2.64 -0.47
N CYS A 169 -3.99 2.53 -1.68
CA CYS A 169 -3.68 1.46 -2.61
C CYS A 169 -2.19 1.38 -2.93
N MET A 170 -1.53 2.53 -3.12
CA MET A 170 -0.10 2.56 -3.40
C MET A 170 0.74 2.10 -2.21
N THR A 171 0.39 2.55 -1.00
CA THR A 171 1.12 2.16 0.21
C THR A 171 0.96 0.67 0.48
N VAL A 172 -0.27 0.14 0.37
CA VAL A 172 -0.53 -1.30 0.47
C VAL A 172 0.26 -2.09 -0.58
N ALA A 173 0.32 -1.60 -1.84
CA ALA A 173 1.08 -2.25 -2.89
C ALA A 173 2.58 -2.34 -2.56
N VAL A 174 3.18 -1.27 -2.04
CA VAL A 174 4.59 -1.24 -1.62
C VAL A 174 4.82 -2.16 -0.42
N TYR A 175 3.98 -2.10 0.61
CA TYR A 175 4.11 -2.97 1.78
C TYR A 175 4.00 -4.44 1.39
N ALA A 176 3.06 -4.79 0.50
CA ALA A 176 2.89 -6.15 0.01
C ALA A 176 4.13 -6.67 -0.74
N VAL A 177 4.80 -5.82 -1.52
CA VAL A 177 6.09 -6.16 -2.16
C VAL A 177 7.16 -6.42 -1.11
N LEU A 178 7.29 -5.58 -0.09
CA LEU A 178 8.28 -5.75 0.98
C LEU A 178 8.03 -7.01 1.83
N LEU A 179 6.78 -7.45 1.92
CA LEU A 179 6.35 -8.67 2.61
C LEU A 179 6.36 -9.92 1.70
N SER A 180 6.59 -9.77 0.40
CA SER A 180 6.38 -10.85 -0.57
C SER A 180 7.18 -12.12 -0.26
N GLU A 181 8.45 -11.99 0.12
CA GLU A 181 9.29 -13.14 0.47
C GLU A 181 8.87 -13.83 1.78
N GLU A 182 8.37 -13.08 2.77
CA GLU A 182 7.86 -13.65 4.03
C GLU A 182 6.68 -14.61 3.79
N PHE A 183 5.82 -14.27 2.82
CA PHE A 183 4.64 -15.07 2.50
C PHE A 183 4.83 -15.98 1.28
N GLY A 184 6.02 -15.98 0.64
CA GLY A 184 6.30 -16.76 -0.57
C GLY A 184 5.50 -16.31 -1.78
N ALA A 185 5.20 -15.00 -1.87
CA ALA A 185 4.43 -14.39 -2.95
C ALA A 185 5.34 -13.74 -4.01
N GLU A 186 4.82 -13.54 -5.21
CA GLU A 186 5.51 -12.86 -6.30
C GLU A 186 5.32 -11.33 -6.17
N PRO A 187 6.41 -10.53 -6.15
CA PRO A 187 6.32 -9.07 -5.97
C PRO A 187 5.36 -8.36 -6.92
N GLY A 188 5.37 -8.71 -8.20
CA GLY A 188 4.47 -8.12 -9.19
C GLY A 188 3.00 -8.41 -8.89
N ARG A 189 2.67 -9.65 -8.49
CA ARG A 189 1.29 -10.04 -8.19
C ARG A 189 0.74 -9.29 -6.98
N VAL A 190 1.49 -9.27 -5.87
CA VAL A 190 1.05 -8.56 -4.66
C VAL A 190 0.98 -7.05 -4.86
N PHE A 191 1.86 -6.50 -5.70
CA PHE A 191 1.79 -5.10 -6.09
C PHE A 191 0.49 -4.77 -6.84
N LEU A 192 0.18 -5.56 -7.87
CA LEU A 192 -1.06 -5.38 -8.62
C LEU A 192 -2.29 -5.58 -7.72
N ALA A 193 -2.28 -6.58 -6.84
CA ALA A 193 -3.33 -6.78 -5.84
C ALA A 193 -3.57 -5.52 -5.00
N GLY A 194 -2.49 -4.87 -4.51
CA GLY A 194 -2.56 -3.61 -3.79
C GLY A 194 -3.14 -2.46 -4.62
N LEU A 195 -2.84 -2.40 -5.92
CA LEU A 195 -3.39 -1.34 -6.78
C LEU A 195 -4.87 -1.52 -7.10
N VAL A 196 -5.39 -2.76 -7.17
CA VAL A 196 -6.75 -3.04 -7.69
C VAL A 196 -7.83 -3.23 -6.63
N HIS A 197 -7.47 -3.41 -5.35
CA HIS A 197 -8.43 -3.86 -4.32
C HIS A 197 -9.58 -2.87 -4.06
N HIS A 198 -9.41 -1.60 -4.38
CA HIS A 198 -10.42 -0.55 -4.25
C HIS A 198 -10.99 -0.03 -5.59
N LEU A 199 -10.88 -0.79 -6.69
CA LEU A 199 -11.40 -0.33 -8.00
C LEU A 199 -12.87 0.08 -7.96
N HIS A 200 -13.71 -0.59 -7.16
CA HIS A 200 -15.11 -0.23 -6.99
C HIS A 200 -15.31 1.19 -6.43
N ASN A 201 -14.39 1.68 -5.60
CA ASN A 201 -14.48 3.02 -5.04
C ASN A 201 -14.18 4.14 -6.07
N ALA A 202 -13.76 3.81 -7.27
CA ALA A 202 -13.70 4.79 -8.35
C ALA A 202 -15.08 5.36 -8.73
N GLY A 203 -16.13 4.58 -8.56
CA GLY A 203 -17.51 5.01 -8.83
C GLY A 203 -18.40 4.99 -7.59
N MET A 204 -18.17 4.05 -6.66
CA MET A 204 -18.90 3.93 -5.41
C MET A 204 -18.25 4.81 -4.32
N PRO A 205 -18.95 5.79 -3.75
CA PRO A 205 -18.44 6.55 -2.62
C PRO A 205 -18.10 5.63 -1.44
N ASP A 206 -16.98 5.87 -0.79
CA ASP A 206 -16.61 5.14 0.42
C ASP A 206 -17.52 5.56 1.59
N SER A 207 -18.47 4.70 1.91
CA SER A 207 -19.42 4.93 3.02
C SER A 207 -18.91 4.36 4.36
N GLY A 208 -17.80 3.61 4.31
CA GLY A 208 -17.27 2.85 5.42
C GLY A 208 -18.16 1.68 5.83
N PHE A 209 -17.67 0.85 6.74
CA PHE A 209 -18.34 -0.36 7.19
C PHE A 209 -19.82 -0.13 7.59
N THR A 210 -20.12 0.99 8.27
CA THR A 210 -21.50 1.32 8.67
C THR A 210 -22.42 1.52 7.47
N GLY A 211 -21.96 2.21 6.42
CA GLY A 211 -22.75 2.44 5.21
C GLY A 211 -22.88 1.17 4.38
N GLU A 212 -21.81 0.39 4.27
CA GLU A 212 -21.81 -0.88 3.55
C GLU A 212 -22.77 -1.89 4.20
N ALA A 213 -22.80 -1.97 5.53
CA ALA A 213 -23.72 -2.82 6.26
C ALA A 213 -25.21 -2.52 5.96
N MET A 214 -25.54 -1.28 5.58
CA MET A 214 -26.91 -0.91 5.19
C MET A 214 -27.33 -1.52 3.84
N LEU A 215 -26.39 -1.87 2.98
CA LEU A 215 -26.66 -2.53 1.70
C LEU A 215 -26.96 -4.03 1.90
N GLY A 216 -26.51 -4.64 3.00
CA GLY A 216 -26.75 -6.05 3.32
C GLY A 216 -26.36 -6.97 2.18
N ASP A 217 -27.28 -7.83 1.75
CA ASP A 217 -27.09 -8.79 0.66
C ASP A 217 -26.87 -8.15 -0.73
N LYS A 218 -27.08 -6.86 -0.88
CA LYS A 218 -26.86 -6.11 -2.13
C LYS A 218 -25.44 -5.57 -2.26
N LEU A 219 -24.65 -5.53 -1.19
CA LEU A 219 -23.32 -4.93 -1.19
C LEU A 219 -22.43 -5.51 -2.29
N GLY A 220 -22.32 -6.83 -2.37
CA GLY A 220 -21.49 -7.51 -3.37
C GLY A 220 -21.86 -7.10 -4.80
N ALA A 221 -23.14 -7.15 -5.15
CA ALA A 221 -23.61 -6.79 -6.48
C ALA A 221 -23.34 -5.31 -6.84
N VAL A 222 -23.46 -4.41 -5.85
CA VAL A 222 -23.16 -2.99 -6.05
C VAL A 222 -21.65 -2.79 -6.27
N MET A 223 -20.80 -3.39 -5.44
CA MET A 223 -19.35 -3.33 -5.59
C MET A 223 -18.90 -3.90 -6.94
N ASP A 224 -19.46 -5.07 -7.34
CA ASP A 224 -19.12 -5.71 -8.60
C ASP A 224 -19.48 -4.84 -9.81
N ARG A 225 -20.60 -4.14 -9.75
CA ARG A 225 -21.01 -3.21 -10.81
C ARG A 225 -19.98 -2.11 -11.01
N TYR A 226 -19.56 -1.42 -9.95
CA TYR A 226 -18.59 -0.35 -10.06
C TYR A 226 -17.18 -0.86 -10.37
N ARG A 227 -16.83 -2.05 -9.89
CA ARG A 227 -15.57 -2.73 -10.25
C ARG A 227 -15.52 -3.02 -11.74
N GLU A 228 -16.60 -3.54 -12.31
CA GLU A 228 -16.70 -3.84 -13.75
C GLU A 228 -16.55 -2.58 -14.62
N GLU A 229 -17.11 -1.44 -14.18
CA GLU A 229 -16.91 -0.16 -14.87
C GLU A 229 -15.44 0.23 -14.91
N ALA A 230 -14.72 0.15 -13.79
CA ALA A 230 -13.29 0.44 -13.73
C ALA A 230 -12.44 -0.57 -14.54
N LEU A 231 -12.79 -1.85 -14.52
CA LEU A 231 -12.12 -2.89 -15.34
C LEU A 231 -12.32 -2.66 -16.84
N THR A 232 -13.49 -2.17 -17.25
CA THR A 232 -13.76 -1.80 -18.65
C THR A 232 -12.87 -0.63 -19.09
N GLU A 233 -12.71 0.39 -18.25
CA GLU A 233 -11.79 1.50 -18.53
C GLU A 233 -10.33 1.02 -18.57
N LEU A 234 -9.97 0.09 -17.69
CA LEU A 234 -8.63 -0.51 -17.66
C LEU A 234 -8.35 -1.27 -18.96
N GLU A 235 -9.30 -2.07 -19.44
CA GLU A 235 -9.17 -2.80 -20.71
C GLU A 235 -9.00 -1.86 -21.90
N ALA A 236 -9.77 -0.78 -21.93
CA ALA A 236 -9.67 0.23 -22.99
C ALA A 236 -8.32 0.94 -23.00
N SER A 237 -7.66 1.10 -21.86
CA SER A 237 -6.39 1.83 -21.73
C SER A 237 -5.16 0.93 -21.73
N GLY A 238 -5.23 -0.24 -21.11
CA GLY A 238 -4.11 -1.17 -20.87
C GLY A 238 -4.25 -2.53 -21.52
N GLY A 239 -5.36 -2.78 -22.20
CA GLY A 239 -5.62 -4.02 -22.93
C GLY A 239 -6.15 -5.18 -22.06
N ALA A 240 -6.61 -6.21 -22.75
CA ALA A 240 -7.29 -7.36 -22.14
C ALA A 240 -6.37 -8.20 -21.23
N GLU A 241 -5.05 -8.19 -21.45
CA GLU A 241 -4.13 -8.93 -20.58
C GLU A 241 -4.01 -8.30 -19.21
N LEU A 242 -3.90 -6.97 -19.14
CA LEU A 242 -3.84 -6.25 -17.88
C LEU A 242 -5.15 -6.39 -17.10
N ARG A 243 -6.31 -6.32 -17.81
CA ARG A 243 -7.61 -6.60 -17.20
C ARG A 243 -7.66 -8.00 -16.60
N ARG A 244 -7.30 -9.06 -17.35
CA ARG A 244 -7.26 -10.43 -16.83
C ARG A 244 -6.32 -10.59 -15.63
N ALA A 245 -5.18 -9.91 -15.64
CA ALA A 245 -4.27 -9.90 -14.49
C ALA A 245 -4.94 -9.26 -13.27
N ALA A 246 -5.59 -8.10 -13.43
CA ALA A 246 -6.32 -7.41 -12.37
C ALA A 246 -7.44 -8.30 -11.78
N GLU A 247 -8.27 -8.90 -12.63
CA GLU A 247 -9.34 -9.81 -12.21
C GLU A 247 -8.81 -11.04 -11.45
N ARG A 248 -7.67 -11.58 -11.85
CA ARG A 248 -7.03 -12.69 -11.14
C ARG A 248 -6.62 -12.27 -9.73
N GLU A 249 -5.95 -11.13 -9.59
CA GLU A 249 -5.49 -10.68 -8.27
C GLU A 249 -6.66 -10.26 -7.37
N ILE A 250 -7.74 -9.69 -7.91
CA ILE A 250 -8.97 -9.43 -7.17
C ILE A 250 -9.52 -10.71 -6.55
N ARG A 251 -9.59 -11.82 -7.31
CA ARG A 251 -10.03 -13.12 -6.77
C ARG A 251 -9.07 -13.70 -5.73
N GLU A 252 -7.77 -13.55 -5.93
CA GLU A 252 -6.74 -14.07 -5.00
C GLU A 252 -6.79 -13.39 -3.63
N ILE A 253 -7.24 -12.15 -3.56
CA ILE A 253 -7.34 -11.39 -2.31
C ILE A 253 -8.72 -11.47 -1.62
N GLU A 254 -9.66 -12.28 -2.13
CA GLU A 254 -10.92 -12.55 -1.42
C GLU A 254 -10.67 -13.30 -0.11
N THR A 255 -9.57 -14.05 -0.03
CA THR A 255 -9.17 -14.79 1.17
C THR A 255 -7.67 -14.65 1.43
N ALA A 256 -7.21 -15.12 2.59
CA ALA A 256 -5.80 -15.22 2.95
C ALA A 256 -5.25 -16.66 2.80
N ASP A 257 -5.83 -17.49 1.93
CA ASP A 257 -5.41 -18.89 1.77
C ASP A 257 -4.12 -19.01 0.95
N GLY A 258 -4.01 -18.24 -0.12
CA GLY A 258 -2.84 -18.20 -1.00
C GLY A 258 -1.73 -17.24 -0.53
N PRO A 259 -0.51 -17.38 -1.06
CA PRO A 259 0.62 -16.48 -0.75
C PRO A 259 0.30 -15.01 -1.05
N THR A 260 -0.30 -14.73 -2.21
CA THR A 260 -0.67 -13.38 -2.64
C THR A 260 -1.70 -12.77 -1.69
N GLY A 261 -2.76 -13.52 -1.34
CA GLY A 261 -3.78 -13.07 -0.39
C GLY A 261 -3.19 -12.77 0.99
N ARG A 262 -2.33 -13.64 1.53
CA ARG A 262 -1.66 -13.39 2.83
C ARG A 262 -0.80 -12.15 2.83
N ALA A 263 0.06 -11.97 1.81
CA ALA A 263 0.92 -10.80 1.72
C ALA A 263 0.10 -9.51 1.58
N PHE A 264 -0.94 -9.53 0.76
CA PHE A 264 -1.86 -8.41 0.58
C PHE A 264 -2.59 -8.06 1.88
N HIS A 265 -3.26 -9.00 2.54
CA HIS A 265 -4.01 -8.73 3.77
C HIS A 265 -3.11 -8.31 4.94
N ALA A 266 -1.88 -8.82 5.00
CA ALA A 266 -0.89 -8.31 5.95
C ALA A 266 -0.54 -6.84 5.66
N ALA A 267 -0.29 -6.49 4.41
CA ALA A 267 0.01 -5.12 4.00
C ALA A 267 -1.17 -4.17 4.27
N ASP A 268 -2.39 -4.58 3.94
CA ASP A 268 -3.60 -3.77 4.11
C ASP A 268 -3.89 -3.48 5.59
N VAL A 269 -3.84 -4.49 6.46
CA VAL A 269 -4.07 -4.27 7.89
C VAL A 269 -2.95 -3.45 8.52
N LEU A 270 -1.69 -3.67 8.13
CA LEU A 270 -0.56 -2.88 8.64
C LEU A 270 -0.68 -1.41 8.21
N ASP A 271 -1.04 -1.14 6.96
CA ASP A 271 -1.23 0.23 6.50
C ASP A 271 -2.30 0.96 7.32
N ARG A 272 -3.46 0.34 7.51
CA ARG A 272 -4.57 0.91 8.28
C ARG A 272 -4.19 1.18 9.74
N VAL A 273 -3.53 0.23 10.39
CA VAL A 273 -3.20 0.36 11.82
C VAL A 273 -2.01 1.32 12.03
N LEU A 274 -0.99 1.29 11.18
CA LEU A 274 0.11 2.25 11.24
C LEU A 274 -0.37 3.70 10.98
N GLN A 275 -1.36 3.87 10.13
CA GLN A 275 -2.04 5.16 9.94
C GLN A 275 -2.67 5.63 11.26
N MET A 276 -3.34 4.75 12.00
CA MET A 276 -3.89 5.09 13.32
C MET A 276 -2.80 5.43 14.34
N HIS A 277 -1.69 4.68 14.36
CA HIS A 277 -0.54 4.98 15.22
C HIS A 277 0.06 6.36 14.92
N HIS A 278 0.14 6.74 13.64
CA HIS A 278 0.60 8.07 13.26
C HIS A 278 -0.30 9.15 13.87
N TYR A 279 -1.61 9.05 13.65
CA TYR A 279 -2.55 10.06 14.14
C TYR A 279 -2.75 10.03 15.67
N ALA A 280 -2.57 8.88 16.31
CA ALA A 280 -2.60 8.80 17.77
C ALA A 280 -1.53 9.68 18.42
N ARG A 281 -0.36 9.81 17.81
CA ARG A 281 0.69 10.71 18.28
C ARG A 281 0.32 12.18 18.16
N GLU A 282 -0.44 12.54 17.12
CA GLU A 282 -0.78 13.93 16.82
C GLU A 282 -2.08 14.38 17.50
N ALA A 283 -3.07 13.48 17.61
CA ALA A 283 -4.42 13.82 18.05
C ALA A 283 -4.81 13.26 19.43
N SER A 284 -3.92 12.59 20.13
CA SER A 284 -4.22 11.86 21.38
C SER A 284 -5.31 10.78 21.22
N PHE A 285 -5.51 10.31 19.99
CA PHE A 285 -6.42 9.23 19.66
C PHE A 285 -5.70 7.88 19.78
N THR A 286 -6.34 6.88 20.43
CA THR A 286 -5.68 5.61 20.73
C THR A 286 -5.98 4.54 19.68
N VAL A 287 -5.02 3.61 19.52
CA VAL A 287 -5.20 2.42 18.67
C VAL A 287 -6.31 1.51 19.22
N ASP A 288 -6.43 1.42 20.55
CA ASP A 288 -7.49 0.66 21.23
C ASP A 288 -8.88 1.14 20.81
N GLN A 289 -9.06 2.47 20.73
CA GLN A 289 -10.32 3.03 20.25
C GLN A 289 -10.61 2.63 18.80
N ALA A 290 -9.59 2.58 17.95
CA ALA A 290 -9.77 2.15 16.56
C ALA A 290 -10.09 0.66 16.46
N LEU A 291 -9.35 -0.19 17.15
CA LEU A 291 -9.47 -1.64 17.06
C LEU A 291 -10.69 -2.17 17.80
N GLU A 292 -10.91 -1.71 19.04
CA GLU A 292 -11.96 -2.26 19.91
C GLU A 292 -13.29 -1.51 19.79
N GLU A 293 -13.28 -0.17 19.76
CA GLU A 293 -14.51 0.62 19.70
C GLU A 293 -15.04 0.81 18.28
N MET A 294 -14.13 0.89 17.28
CA MET A 294 -14.47 1.22 15.90
C MET A 294 -14.38 0.01 14.96
N ASP A 295 -14.07 -1.18 15.47
CA ASP A 295 -13.94 -2.41 14.67
C ASP A 295 -13.07 -2.24 13.43
N LEU A 296 -11.88 -1.62 13.57
CA LEU A 296 -10.97 -1.39 12.45
C LEU A 296 -10.59 -2.70 11.73
N VAL A 297 -10.52 -3.79 12.49
CA VAL A 297 -10.39 -5.17 11.97
C VAL A 297 -11.75 -5.84 12.05
N HIS A 298 -12.52 -5.75 10.96
CA HIS A 298 -13.89 -6.24 10.89
C HIS A 298 -13.99 -7.76 10.90
N ASP A 299 -15.16 -8.26 11.32
CA ASP A 299 -15.51 -9.68 11.19
C ASP A 299 -15.50 -10.11 9.72
N GLY A 300 -14.93 -11.29 9.46
CA GLY A 300 -14.84 -11.82 8.11
C GLY A 300 -13.79 -12.91 7.97
N PRO A 301 -13.62 -13.48 6.76
CA PRO A 301 -12.77 -14.66 6.53
C PRO A 301 -11.27 -14.41 6.78
N VAL A 302 -10.84 -13.17 6.82
CA VAL A 302 -9.43 -12.80 7.01
C VAL A 302 -9.13 -12.22 8.40
N LYS A 303 -10.14 -12.05 9.28
CA LYS A 303 -9.98 -11.42 10.60
C LYS A 303 -8.90 -12.08 11.44
N SER A 304 -8.94 -13.40 11.58
CA SER A 304 -7.95 -14.14 12.38
C SER A 304 -6.54 -14.02 11.83
N PHE A 305 -6.40 -13.90 10.51
CA PHE A 305 -5.11 -13.63 9.88
C PHE A 305 -4.63 -12.22 10.21
N HIS A 306 -5.51 -11.20 10.10
CA HIS A 306 -5.19 -9.82 10.49
C HIS A 306 -4.73 -9.73 11.94
N GLU A 307 -5.47 -10.32 12.88
CA GLU A 307 -5.11 -10.36 14.31
C GLU A 307 -3.75 -11.03 14.53
N SER A 308 -3.47 -12.14 13.82
CA SER A 308 -2.17 -12.80 13.86
C SER A 308 -1.03 -11.89 13.37
N VAL A 309 -1.25 -11.11 12.32
CA VAL A 309 -0.26 -10.16 11.81
C VAL A 309 -0.02 -9.03 12.80
N LEU A 310 -1.09 -8.46 13.38
CA LEU A 310 -0.98 -7.40 14.38
C LEU A 310 -0.24 -7.86 15.63
N ALA A 311 -0.50 -9.10 16.10
CA ALA A 311 0.20 -9.68 17.24
C ALA A 311 1.71 -9.86 16.94
N ARG A 312 2.07 -10.35 15.74
CA ARG A 312 3.48 -10.48 15.29
C ARG A 312 4.18 -9.13 15.16
N ALA A 313 3.43 -8.09 14.83
CA ALA A 313 3.92 -6.73 14.67
C ALA A 313 3.92 -5.92 15.99
N ASN A 314 3.52 -6.52 17.12
CA ASN A 314 3.32 -5.85 18.42
C ASN A 314 2.38 -4.63 18.32
N LEU A 315 1.31 -4.74 17.53
CA LEU A 315 0.31 -3.69 17.28
C LEU A 315 -1.06 -4.03 17.90
N THR A 316 -1.11 -4.93 18.87
CA THR A 316 -2.35 -5.27 19.59
C THR A 316 -2.54 -4.38 20.82
N PRO A 317 -3.80 -4.11 21.25
CA PRO A 317 -4.13 -3.21 22.35
C PRO A 317 -3.40 -3.48 23.68
N ALA A 318 -3.14 -4.72 24.00
CA ALA A 318 -2.56 -5.13 25.29
C ALA A 318 -1.07 -4.78 25.48
N ASN A 319 -0.40 -4.22 24.46
CA ASN A 319 1.05 -3.95 24.49
C ASN A 319 1.43 -2.46 24.63
N ASP A 320 0.45 -1.57 24.70
CA ASP A 320 0.76 -0.16 24.95
C ASP A 320 1.12 0.00 26.45
N GLY A 321 2.42 -0.27 26.79
CA GLY A 321 3.01 -0.06 28.09
C GLY A 321 3.09 1.43 28.50
N TYR A 322 2.16 2.26 28.06
CA TYR A 322 1.95 3.60 28.58
C TYR A 322 0.83 3.52 29.63
N GLY A 323 1.30 3.35 30.88
CA GLY A 323 0.48 3.43 32.08
C GLY A 323 -0.40 4.68 32.11
N ARG A 324 -1.56 4.49 32.69
CA ARG A 324 -2.59 5.47 33.06
C ARG A 324 -2.04 6.73 33.69
#